data_a1510e44534a438cccaa9b8596bf8fdd
#
_entry.id   a1510e44534a438cccaa9b8596bf8fdd
#
_cell.length_a   1.000
_cell.length_b   1.000
_cell.length_c   1.000
_cell.angle_alpha   90.00
_cell.angle_beta   90.00
_cell.angle_gamma   90.00
#
_symmetry.space_group_name_H-M   'P 1'
#
loop_
_entity.id
_entity.type
_entity.pdbx_description
1 polymer ?
#
loop_
_entity_poly.entity_id
_entity_poly.type
_entity_poly.pdbx_seq_one_letter_code
_entity_poly.pdbx_strand_id
1 'polypeptide(L)'
;VSVEEYIEKCVDVEEFLRYCKECLNYGNVWSCPPYDFDPEDYWKKYSTFRIVSVKIYLPEELLPGTYTEEEREEIFERILYPKKEELNQELFALEKDYPGSVSLSGGSCRLCIGENGEGGCDGKTGEGGCARKDGAPCRYPEQMRYSIESLGGNVGLTVTRYLHQELQWIEEGKLPEYFMLVGGLLLP
;
A
#
# COMPACT_ATOMS: atom_id res chain seq x y z
N VAL A 1 6.56 -7.54 -15.94
CA VAL A 1 7.73 -6.71 -16.21
C VAL A 1 8.94 -7.29 -15.51
N SER A 2 10.16 -7.15 -16.07
CA SER A 2 11.38 -7.47 -15.34
C SER A 2 11.60 -6.47 -14.20
N VAL A 3 12.16 -6.93 -13.09
CA VAL A 3 12.48 -6.03 -11.96
C VAL A 3 13.49 -4.97 -12.36
N GLU A 4 14.49 -5.32 -13.19
CA GLU A 4 15.47 -4.38 -13.71
C GLU A 4 14.82 -3.21 -14.48
N GLU A 5 13.91 -3.52 -15.42
CA GLU A 5 13.15 -2.50 -16.14
C GLU A 5 12.27 -1.68 -15.21
N TYR A 6 11.64 -2.34 -14.24
CA TYR A 6 10.76 -1.66 -13.29
C TYR A 6 11.53 -0.67 -12.41
N ILE A 7 12.70 -1.06 -11.91
CA ILE A 7 13.58 -0.17 -11.16
C ILE A 7 13.94 1.05 -12.02
N GLU A 8 14.42 0.83 -13.24
CA GLU A 8 14.83 1.93 -14.13
C GLU A 8 13.69 2.92 -14.45
N LYS A 9 12.47 2.42 -14.58
CA LYS A 9 11.33 3.22 -15.08
C LYS A 9 10.41 3.76 -14.01
N CYS A 10 10.33 3.11 -12.85
CA CYS A 10 9.29 3.38 -11.86
C CYS A 10 9.79 3.45 -10.42
N VAL A 11 11.08 3.27 -10.13
CA VAL A 11 11.59 3.37 -8.76
C VAL A 11 12.46 4.62 -8.61
N ASP A 12 12.14 5.44 -7.63
CA ASP A 12 12.95 6.56 -7.14
C ASP A 12 12.86 6.60 -5.62
N VAL A 13 13.80 5.90 -4.98
CA VAL A 13 13.82 5.77 -3.52
C VAL A 13 13.98 7.11 -2.81
N GLU A 14 14.81 8.02 -3.37
CA GLU A 14 15.06 9.32 -2.75
C GLU A 14 13.82 10.22 -2.82
N GLU A 15 13.15 10.27 -3.97
CA GLU A 15 11.92 11.04 -4.14
C GLU A 15 10.82 10.53 -3.22
N PHE A 16 10.54 9.21 -3.23
CA PHE A 16 9.47 8.64 -2.43
C PHE A 16 9.76 8.70 -0.93
N LEU A 17 11.01 8.62 -0.51
CA LEU A 17 11.38 8.83 0.90
C LEU A 17 11.02 10.24 1.39
N ARG A 18 11.04 11.27 0.52
CA ARG A 18 10.58 12.61 0.88
C ARG A 18 9.10 12.62 1.21
N TYR A 19 8.25 12.01 0.37
CA TYR A 19 6.81 11.89 0.65
C TYR A 19 6.55 11.03 1.89
N CYS A 20 7.29 9.92 2.05
CA CYS A 20 7.16 9.08 3.22
C CYS A 20 7.47 9.82 4.54
N LYS A 21 8.43 10.72 4.57
CA LYS A 21 8.79 11.50 5.77
C LYS A 21 7.66 12.43 6.24
N GLU A 22 6.76 12.83 5.36
CA GLU A 22 5.60 13.65 5.68
C GLU A 22 4.39 12.79 6.11
N CYS A 23 4.46 11.47 5.96
CA CYS A 23 3.39 10.54 6.27
C CYS A 23 3.40 10.15 7.76
N LEU A 24 2.20 10.02 8.35
CA LEU A 24 2.03 9.58 9.75
C LEU A 24 2.56 8.16 10.01
N ASN A 25 2.70 7.34 8.96
CA ASN A 25 3.22 5.97 9.08
C ASN A 25 4.76 5.89 9.12
N TYR A 26 5.46 6.98 8.79
CA TYR A 26 6.93 7.02 8.81
C TYR A 26 7.47 6.78 10.22
N GLY A 27 8.31 5.76 10.37
CA GLY A 27 8.86 5.36 11.67
C GLY A 27 7.86 4.69 12.62
N ASN A 28 6.56 4.66 12.27
CA ASN A 28 5.49 4.16 13.12
C ASN A 28 4.92 2.80 12.68
N VAL A 29 5.17 2.39 11.43
CA VAL A 29 4.67 1.13 10.86
C VAL A 29 5.83 0.34 10.28
N TRP A 30 5.92 -0.97 10.58
CA TRP A 30 7.04 -1.81 10.12
C TRP A 30 7.13 -1.97 8.60
N SER A 31 6.01 -1.87 7.89
CA SER A 31 5.98 -1.89 6.42
C SER A 31 6.34 -0.55 5.77
N CYS A 32 6.67 0.48 6.57
CA CYS A 32 7.01 1.82 6.09
C CYS A 32 8.45 2.19 6.48
N PRO A 33 9.13 3.11 5.77
CA PRO A 33 10.47 3.54 6.14
C PRO A 33 10.48 4.29 7.50
N PRO A 34 11.66 4.53 8.12
CA PRO A 34 12.98 4.17 7.63
C PRO A 34 13.28 2.68 7.80
N TYR A 35 14.04 2.12 6.87
CA TYR A 35 14.50 0.74 6.90
C TYR A 35 15.98 0.67 7.28
N ASP A 36 16.44 -0.52 7.70
CA ASP A 36 17.82 -0.89 7.92
C ASP A 36 18.48 -1.53 6.70
N PHE A 37 17.79 -1.52 5.56
CA PHE A 37 18.21 -2.03 4.27
C PHE A 37 17.94 -1.01 3.16
N ASP A 38 18.63 -1.16 2.01
CA ASP A 38 18.36 -0.38 0.81
C ASP A 38 17.12 -0.93 0.08
N PRO A 39 16.05 -0.11 -0.13
CA PRO A 39 14.88 -0.55 -0.86
C PRO A 39 15.16 -1.05 -2.29
N GLU A 40 16.13 -0.45 -2.99
CA GLU A 40 16.49 -0.90 -4.34
C GLU A 40 17.13 -2.30 -4.31
N ASP A 41 17.95 -2.59 -3.29
CA ASP A 41 18.49 -3.94 -3.07
C ASP A 41 17.41 -4.96 -2.70
N TYR A 42 16.31 -4.51 -2.12
CA TYR A 42 15.16 -5.38 -1.89
C TYR A 42 14.52 -5.84 -3.20
N TRP A 43 14.30 -4.91 -4.14
CA TRP A 43 13.79 -5.22 -5.48
C TRP A 43 14.71 -6.19 -6.22
N LYS A 44 16.02 -5.94 -6.21
CA LYS A 44 17.05 -6.74 -6.93
C LYS A 44 17.15 -8.21 -6.49
N LYS A 45 16.52 -8.59 -5.39
CA LYS A 45 16.42 -10.01 -4.98
C LYS A 45 15.55 -10.86 -5.91
N TYR A 46 14.76 -10.21 -6.78
CA TYR A 46 13.78 -10.82 -7.64
C TYR A 46 14.04 -10.49 -9.10
N SER A 47 13.53 -11.34 -10.00
CA SER A 47 13.72 -11.17 -11.45
C SER A 47 12.51 -10.54 -12.13
N THR A 48 11.31 -10.84 -11.64
CA THR A 48 10.05 -10.42 -12.27
C THR A 48 9.11 -9.79 -11.27
N PHE A 49 8.45 -8.71 -11.67
CA PHE A 49 7.35 -8.12 -10.93
C PHE A 49 6.04 -8.31 -11.71
N ARG A 50 5.12 -9.08 -11.13
CA ARG A 50 3.75 -9.23 -11.62
C ARG A 50 2.87 -8.20 -10.93
N ILE A 51 2.47 -7.18 -11.68
CA ILE A 51 1.63 -6.09 -11.19
C ILE A 51 0.17 -6.56 -11.17
N VAL A 52 -0.53 -6.28 -10.08
CA VAL A 52 -1.95 -6.56 -9.87
C VAL A 52 -2.64 -5.26 -9.44
N SER A 53 -3.81 -4.99 -9.99
CA SER A 53 -4.60 -3.83 -9.58
C SER A 53 -6.09 -4.16 -9.48
N VAL A 54 -6.75 -3.45 -8.59
CA VAL A 54 -8.21 -3.50 -8.43
C VAL A 54 -8.74 -2.07 -8.54
N LYS A 55 -9.69 -1.86 -9.46
CA LYS A 55 -10.42 -0.60 -9.60
C LYS A 55 -11.72 -0.70 -8.81
N ILE A 56 -11.93 0.26 -7.92
CA ILE A 56 -13.06 0.32 -7.00
C ILE A 56 -13.89 1.53 -7.38
N TYR A 57 -14.99 1.31 -8.10
CA TYR A 57 -15.93 2.39 -8.42
C TYR A 57 -16.71 2.79 -7.18
N LEU A 58 -16.82 4.10 -6.97
CA LEU A 58 -17.62 4.64 -5.88
C LEU A 58 -19.10 4.73 -6.29
N PRO A 59 -20.03 4.60 -5.33
CA PRO A 59 -21.45 4.84 -5.57
C PRO A 59 -21.69 6.24 -6.13
N GLU A 60 -22.54 6.36 -7.16
CA GLU A 60 -22.83 7.63 -7.85
C GLU A 60 -23.33 8.72 -6.90
N GLU A 61 -24.04 8.34 -5.84
CA GLU A 61 -24.55 9.26 -4.83
C GLU A 61 -23.45 9.96 -4.00
N LEU A 62 -22.23 9.43 -4.00
CA LEU A 62 -21.10 10.04 -3.30
C LEU A 62 -20.33 11.05 -4.18
N LEU A 63 -20.45 10.97 -5.50
CA LEU A 63 -19.63 11.75 -6.42
C LEU A 63 -19.89 13.27 -6.37
N PRO A 64 -21.15 13.75 -6.18
CA PRO A 64 -21.43 15.19 -6.11
C PRO A 64 -20.97 15.84 -4.80
N GLY A 65 -20.67 15.04 -3.78
CA GLY A 65 -20.35 15.52 -2.43
C GLY A 65 -18.95 16.13 -2.32
N THR A 66 -18.80 17.00 -1.31
CA THR A 66 -17.51 17.45 -0.79
C THR A 66 -17.44 17.01 0.67
N TYR A 67 -16.37 16.32 1.03
CA TYR A 67 -16.26 15.60 2.29
C TYR A 67 -15.10 16.13 3.12
N THR A 68 -15.30 16.24 4.43
CA THR A 68 -14.22 16.47 5.40
C THR A 68 -13.26 15.27 5.43
N GLU A 69 -12.14 15.41 6.13
CA GLU A 69 -11.19 14.30 6.30
C GLU A 69 -11.84 13.13 7.06
N GLU A 70 -12.59 13.43 8.12
CA GLU A 70 -13.31 12.43 8.92
C GLU A 70 -14.36 11.69 8.09
N GLU A 71 -15.19 12.40 7.34
CA GLU A 71 -16.21 11.78 6.47
C GLU A 71 -15.57 10.90 5.37
N ARG A 72 -14.44 11.31 4.82
CA ARG A 72 -13.69 10.48 3.86
C ARG A 72 -13.15 9.22 4.50
N GLU A 73 -12.64 9.30 5.73
CA GLU A 73 -12.14 8.11 6.44
C GLU A 73 -13.26 7.10 6.68
N GLU A 74 -14.47 7.54 7.07
CA GLU A 74 -15.64 6.66 7.21
C GLU A 74 -16.00 5.98 5.89
N ILE A 75 -15.89 6.70 4.77
CA ILE A 75 -16.12 6.13 3.44
C ILE A 75 -15.05 5.10 3.10
N PHE A 76 -13.77 5.38 3.43
CA PHE A 76 -12.68 4.45 3.19
C PHE A 76 -12.80 3.18 4.02
N GLU A 77 -13.16 3.29 5.29
CA GLU A 77 -13.40 2.13 6.15
C GLU A 77 -14.48 1.21 5.58
N ARG A 78 -15.52 1.79 5.00
CA ARG A 78 -16.65 1.03 4.45
C ARG A 78 -16.37 0.46 3.05
N ILE A 79 -15.65 1.17 2.18
CA ILE A 79 -15.54 0.82 0.76
C ILE A 79 -14.12 0.40 0.38
N LEU A 80 -13.11 1.18 0.78
CA LEU A 80 -11.74 1.01 0.29
C LEU A 80 -10.96 -0.05 1.08
N TYR A 81 -11.01 0.02 2.39
CA TYR A 81 -10.19 -0.87 3.23
C TYR A 81 -10.59 -2.34 3.17
N PRO A 82 -11.88 -2.72 3.10
CA PRO A 82 -12.25 -4.12 2.86
C PRO A 82 -11.67 -4.66 1.53
N LYS A 83 -11.71 -3.86 0.47
CA LYS A 83 -11.14 -4.24 -0.84
C LYS A 83 -9.62 -4.32 -0.83
N LYS A 84 -8.97 -3.45 -0.06
CA LYS A 84 -7.53 -3.52 0.17
C LYS A 84 -7.14 -4.79 0.90
N GLU A 85 -7.89 -5.16 1.94
CA GLU A 85 -7.64 -6.39 2.68
C GLU A 85 -7.84 -7.62 1.80
N GLU A 86 -8.92 -7.68 1.02
CA GLU A 86 -9.20 -8.74 0.04
C GLU A 86 -8.03 -8.90 -0.94
N LEU A 87 -7.59 -7.80 -1.57
CA LEU A 87 -6.43 -7.83 -2.48
C LEU A 87 -5.16 -8.34 -1.79
N ASN A 88 -4.86 -7.86 -0.59
CA ASN A 88 -3.65 -8.25 0.13
C ASN A 88 -3.69 -9.75 0.52
N GLN A 89 -4.84 -10.27 0.92
CA GLN A 89 -5.02 -11.69 1.21
C GLN A 89 -4.85 -12.56 -0.04
N GLU A 90 -5.42 -12.15 -1.17
CA GLU A 90 -5.24 -12.85 -2.45
C GLU A 90 -3.78 -12.86 -2.89
N LEU A 91 -3.09 -11.72 -2.83
CA LEU A 91 -1.67 -11.61 -3.16
C LEU A 91 -0.81 -12.49 -2.23
N PHE A 92 -1.10 -12.48 -0.93
CA PHE A 92 -0.40 -13.33 0.03
C PHE A 92 -0.66 -14.82 -0.23
N ALA A 93 -1.87 -15.19 -0.63
CA ALA A 93 -2.20 -16.57 -0.98
C ALA A 93 -1.43 -17.05 -2.23
N LEU A 94 -1.21 -16.17 -3.21
CA LEU A 94 -0.44 -16.49 -4.42
C LEU A 94 1.02 -16.84 -4.14
N GLU A 95 1.61 -16.38 -3.05
CA GLU A 95 2.98 -16.76 -2.68
C GLU A 95 3.15 -18.27 -2.51
N LYS A 96 2.08 -18.99 -2.12
CA LYS A 96 2.10 -20.45 -1.98
C LYS A 96 2.24 -21.18 -3.32
N ASP A 97 1.71 -20.56 -4.39
CA ASP A 97 1.74 -21.12 -5.74
C ASP A 97 3.07 -20.80 -6.45
N TYR A 98 3.82 -19.82 -5.92
CA TYR A 98 5.11 -19.36 -6.48
C TYR A 98 6.19 -19.36 -5.38
N PRO A 99 6.79 -20.52 -5.03
CA PRO A 99 7.80 -20.61 -3.99
C PRO A 99 8.98 -19.64 -4.20
N GLY A 100 9.34 -18.92 -3.16
CA GLY A 100 10.39 -17.89 -3.20
C GLY A 100 9.90 -16.52 -3.64
N SER A 101 8.63 -16.37 -3.99
CA SER A 101 8.02 -15.07 -4.26
C SER A 101 7.65 -14.32 -2.97
N VAL A 102 7.44 -13.02 -3.10
CA VAL A 102 6.87 -12.17 -2.04
C VAL A 102 5.88 -11.18 -2.65
N SER A 103 4.77 -10.98 -1.98
CA SER A 103 3.79 -9.98 -2.41
C SER A 103 4.16 -8.57 -1.94
N LEU A 104 3.76 -7.57 -2.74
CA LEU A 104 3.73 -6.17 -2.35
C LEU A 104 2.28 -5.76 -2.14
N SER A 105 1.99 -5.24 -0.95
CA SER A 105 0.62 -4.86 -0.56
C SER A 105 0.14 -3.58 -1.25
N GLY A 106 -1.16 -3.44 -1.41
CA GLY A 106 -1.77 -2.19 -1.82
C GLY A 106 -1.74 -1.14 -0.68
N GLY A 107 -0.61 -0.45 -0.50
CA GLY A 107 -0.37 0.54 0.55
C GLY A 107 0.08 -0.06 1.89
N SER A 108 0.09 0.73 2.96
CA SER A 108 0.63 0.35 4.28
C SER A 108 -0.08 -0.85 4.90
N CYS A 109 0.66 -1.60 5.72
CA CYS A 109 0.16 -2.77 6.46
C CYS A 109 -0.95 -2.37 7.48
N ARG A 110 -2.00 -3.19 7.55
CA ARG A 110 -3.14 -3.04 8.47
C ARG A 110 -3.39 -4.27 9.34
N LEU A 111 -2.46 -5.22 9.43
CA LEU A 111 -2.61 -6.48 10.17
C LEU A 111 -2.89 -6.32 11.67
N CYS A 112 -2.54 -5.18 12.26
CA CYS A 112 -2.75 -4.91 13.68
C CYS A 112 -4.05 -4.14 13.97
N ILE A 113 -4.91 -3.94 12.97
CA ILE A 113 -6.22 -3.31 13.14
C ILE A 113 -7.20 -4.37 13.62
N GLY A 114 -7.91 -4.11 14.73
CA GLY A 114 -8.97 -4.98 15.21
C GLY A 114 -10.19 -5.01 14.29
N GLU A 115 -11.07 -6.02 14.47
CA GLU A 115 -12.28 -6.21 13.65
C GLU A 115 -13.24 -5.01 13.65
N ASN A 116 -13.12 -4.11 14.63
CA ASN A 116 -13.94 -2.91 14.77
C ASN A 116 -13.24 -1.62 14.29
N GLY A 117 -12.12 -1.71 13.55
CA GLY A 117 -11.32 -0.54 13.18
C GLY A 117 -10.58 0.12 14.34
N GLU A 118 -10.78 -0.36 15.56
CA GLU A 118 -10.09 0.16 16.74
C GLU A 118 -8.64 -0.34 16.77
N GLY A 119 -7.69 0.58 16.79
CA GLY A 119 -6.29 0.26 16.95
C GLY A 119 -5.46 0.12 15.69
N GLY A 120 -5.81 0.83 14.64
CA GLY A 120 -5.04 0.85 13.38
C GLY A 120 -3.61 1.36 13.50
N CYS A 121 -2.81 1.03 12.50
CA CYS A 121 -1.45 1.54 12.33
C CYS A 121 -1.39 3.07 12.12
N ASP A 122 -2.52 3.75 12.01
CA ASP A 122 -2.65 5.20 11.82
C ASP A 122 -2.47 6.04 13.11
N GLY A 123 -2.34 5.37 14.25
CA GLY A 123 -2.03 6.04 15.52
C GLY A 123 -3.16 6.80 16.16
N LYS A 124 -4.39 6.70 15.67
CA LYS A 124 -5.52 7.49 16.19
C LYS A 124 -6.23 6.86 17.38
N THR A 125 -6.04 5.57 17.66
CA THR A 125 -6.68 4.94 18.82
C THR A 125 -5.73 4.01 19.55
N GLY A 126 -5.80 4.03 20.89
CA GLY A 126 -4.87 3.32 21.78
C GLY A 126 -4.84 1.81 21.62
N GLU A 127 -3.87 1.18 22.22
CA GLU A 127 -3.59 -0.26 22.43
C GLU A 127 -3.49 -1.17 21.19
N GLY A 128 -4.03 -0.84 20.01
CA GLY A 128 -4.07 -1.70 18.82
C GLY A 128 -3.12 -1.34 17.67
N GLY A 129 -2.34 -0.30 17.76
CA GLY A 129 -1.43 0.16 16.69
C GLY A 129 -0.26 -0.77 16.40
N CYS A 130 0.52 -0.46 15.37
CA CYS A 130 1.73 -1.20 15.04
C CYS A 130 2.75 -1.12 16.19
N ALA A 131 3.30 -2.27 16.58
CA ALA A 131 4.26 -2.41 17.67
C ALA A 131 5.55 -1.56 17.46
N ARG A 132 5.82 -1.11 16.23
CA ARG A 132 6.96 -0.24 15.93
C ARG A 132 6.97 1.07 16.71
N LYS A 133 5.80 1.64 16.99
CA LYS A 133 5.67 2.87 17.79
C LYS A 133 6.28 2.74 19.18
N ASP A 134 6.15 1.54 19.74
CA ASP A 134 6.65 1.19 21.06
C ASP A 134 8.09 0.64 21.02
N GLY A 135 8.72 0.64 19.85
CA GLY A 135 10.04 0.03 19.65
C GLY A 135 10.04 -1.50 19.73
N ALA A 136 8.86 -2.12 19.71
CA ALA A 136 8.72 -3.58 19.80
C ALA A 136 8.72 -4.24 18.41
N PRO A 137 9.12 -5.53 18.30
CA PRO A 137 9.09 -6.26 17.04
C PRO A 137 7.70 -6.36 16.42
N CYS A 138 7.65 -6.57 15.10
CA CYS A 138 6.39 -6.81 14.39
C CYS A 138 5.66 -8.02 15.01
N ARG A 139 4.35 -7.90 15.23
CA ARG A 139 3.53 -9.01 15.78
C ARG A 139 3.26 -10.10 14.74
N TYR A 140 3.32 -9.73 13.45
CA TYR A 140 3.00 -10.61 12.32
C TYR A 140 4.11 -10.56 11.25
N PRO A 141 5.39 -10.86 11.58
CA PRO A 141 6.51 -10.69 10.67
C PRO A 141 6.38 -11.57 9.41
N GLU A 142 5.77 -12.76 9.54
CA GLU A 142 5.56 -13.67 8.42
C GLU A 142 4.48 -13.18 7.42
N GLN A 143 3.59 -12.30 7.86
CA GLN A 143 2.46 -11.80 7.06
C GLN A 143 2.65 -10.35 6.61
N MET A 144 3.52 -9.58 7.30
CA MET A 144 3.78 -8.19 6.96
C MET A 144 4.41 -8.09 5.58
N ARG A 145 3.85 -7.23 4.72
CA ARG A 145 4.37 -6.96 3.37
C ARG A 145 4.59 -5.47 3.19
N TYR A 146 5.62 -5.15 2.43
CA TYR A 146 5.88 -3.78 1.98
C TYR A 146 4.92 -3.40 0.86
N SER A 147 4.72 -2.11 0.65
CA SER A 147 4.01 -1.60 -0.52
C SER A 147 5.02 -1.15 -1.59
N ILE A 148 4.53 -0.97 -2.82
CA ILE A 148 5.32 -0.43 -3.93
C ILE A 148 5.95 0.90 -3.52
N GLU A 149 5.14 1.83 -2.98
CA GLU A 149 5.56 3.18 -2.61
C GLU A 149 6.57 3.17 -1.46
N SER A 150 6.39 2.28 -0.49
CA SER A 150 7.29 2.19 0.67
C SER A 150 8.70 1.72 0.29
N LEU A 151 8.83 1.06 -0.86
CA LEU A 151 10.09 0.64 -1.48
C LEU A 151 10.53 1.58 -2.62
N GLY A 152 10.01 2.80 -2.67
CA GLY A 152 10.40 3.82 -3.64
C GLY A 152 9.73 3.70 -5.02
N GLY A 153 8.75 2.81 -5.19
CA GLY A 153 8.06 2.62 -6.46
C GLY A 153 6.96 3.67 -6.70
N ASN A 154 6.91 4.20 -7.91
CA ASN A 154 5.91 5.17 -8.35
C ASN A 154 4.66 4.45 -8.89
N VAL A 155 3.60 4.39 -8.08
CA VAL A 155 2.33 3.76 -8.46
C VAL A 155 1.67 4.50 -9.63
N GLY A 156 1.79 5.82 -9.73
CA GLY A 156 1.26 6.59 -10.86
C GLY A 156 1.90 6.17 -12.19
N LEU A 157 3.23 6.11 -12.24
CA LEU A 157 3.94 5.61 -13.42
C LEU A 157 3.65 4.14 -13.69
N THR A 158 3.52 3.32 -12.64
CA THR A 158 3.15 1.91 -12.76
C THR A 158 1.82 1.74 -13.48
N VAL A 159 0.80 2.47 -13.02
CA VAL A 159 -0.56 2.41 -13.58
C VAL A 159 -0.57 2.90 -15.03
N THR A 160 0.05 4.03 -15.31
CA THR A 160 0.05 4.61 -16.65
C THR A 160 0.84 3.75 -17.65
N ARG A 161 2.02 3.29 -17.26
CA ARG A 161 2.95 2.58 -18.16
C ARG A 161 2.56 1.14 -18.42
N TYR A 162 2.17 0.40 -17.37
CA TYR A 162 1.99 -1.05 -17.45
C TYR A 162 0.52 -1.49 -17.44
N LEU A 163 -0.37 -0.67 -16.88
CA LEU A 163 -1.80 -1.00 -16.84
C LEU A 163 -2.60 -0.19 -17.88
N HIS A 164 -1.99 0.83 -18.51
CA HIS A 164 -2.63 1.72 -19.47
C HIS A 164 -3.91 2.35 -18.90
N GLN A 165 -3.87 2.73 -17.62
CA GLN A 165 -4.94 3.34 -16.84
C GLN A 165 -4.50 4.69 -16.30
N GLU A 166 -5.44 5.43 -15.72
CA GLU A 166 -5.17 6.68 -15.03
C GLU A 166 -5.54 6.56 -13.56
N LEU A 167 -4.78 7.20 -12.69
CA LEU A 167 -5.16 7.40 -11.30
C LEU A 167 -6.06 8.64 -11.22
N GLN A 168 -7.10 8.54 -10.43
CA GLN A 168 -7.89 9.68 -10.03
C GLN A 168 -7.58 10.02 -8.57
N TRP A 169 -7.60 11.30 -8.25
CA TRP A 169 -7.22 11.81 -6.94
C TRP A 169 -8.39 12.51 -6.26
N ILE A 170 -8.32 12.62 -4.95
CA ILE A 170 -9.22 13.47 -4.19
C ILE A 170 -8.77 14.92 -4.41
N GLU A 171 -9.68 15.75 -4.91
CA GLU A 171 -9.42 17.15 -5.18
C GLU A 171 -10.40 18.01 -4.38
N GLU A 172 -9.89 18.93 -3.56
CA GLU A 172 -10.72 19.85 -2.75
C GLU A 172 -11.83 19.15 -1.93
N GLY A 173 -11.57 17.94 -1.44
CA GLY A 173 -12.52 17.13 -0.68
C GLY A 173 -13.54 16.36 -1.52
N LYS A 174 -13.48 16.45 -2.85
CA LYS A 174 -14.33 15.67 -3.77
C LYS A 174 -13.71 14.31 -4.02
N LEU A 175 -14.55 13.29 -4.00
CA LEU A 175 -14.12 11.92 -4.30
C LEU A 175 -14.03 11.69 -5.81
N PRO A 176 -13.07 10.88 -6.28
CA PRO A 176 -13.00 10.45 -7.66
C PRO A 176 -14.10 9.46 -8.02
N GLU A 177 -14.32 9.17 -9.30
CA GLU A 177 -15.24 8.12 -9.74
C GLU A 177 -14.83 6.73 -9.24
N TYR A 178 -13.52 6.50 -9.13
CA TYR A 178 -12.96 5.25 -8.64
C TYR A 178 -11.65 5.47 -7.90
N PHE A 179 -11.34 4.56 -6.99
CA PHE A 179 -10.00 4.34 -6.47
C PHE A 179 -9.33 3.17 -7.18
N MET A 180 -8.01 3.19 -7.25
CA MET A 180 -7.24 2.08 -7.76
C MET A 180 -6.25 1.60 -6.69
N LEU A 181 -6.41 0.35 -6.27
CA LEU A 181 -5.42 -0.34 -5.46
C LEU A 181 -4.42 -1.03 -6.38
N VAL A 182 -3.14 -0.87 -6.07
CA VAL A 182 -2.05 -1.49 -6.83
C VAL A 182 -1.12 -2.21 -5.88
N GLY A 183 -0.86 -3.45 -6.17
CA GLY A 183 0.10 -4.30 -5.51
C GLY A 183 0.72 -5.26 -6.51
N GLY A 184 1.25 -6.38 -6.07
CA GLY A 184 1.76 -7.39 -6.98
C GLY A 184 2.60 -8.45 -6.31
N LEU A 185 3.24 -9.27 -7.14
CA LEU A 185 4.08 -10.38 -6.70
C LEU A 185 5.47 -10.25 -7.32
N LEU A 186 6.48 -10.20 -6.48
CA LEU A 186 7.88 -10.30 -6.86
C LEU A 186 8.25 -11.77 -6.96
N LEU A 187 8.76 -12.19 -8.11
CA LEU A 187 9.13 -13.57 -8.43
C LEU A 187 10.66 -13.69 -8.53
N PRO A 188 11.23 -14.85 -8.10
CA PRO A 188 12.67 -15.12 -8.20
C PRO A 188 13.22 -14.99 -9.59
#